data_72b874897b4cf20e2f7c81c015ee172e
#
_entry.id   72b874897b4cf20e2f7c81c015ee172e
#
_cell.length_a   1.000
_cell.length_b   1.000
_cell.length_c   1.000
_cell.angle_alpha   90.00
_cell.angle_beta   90.00
_cell.angle_gamma   90.00
#
_symmetry.space_group_name_H-M   'P 1'
#
loop_
_entity.id
_entity.type
_entity.pdbx_description
1 polymer ?
#
loop_
_entity_poly.entity_id
_entity_poly.type
_entity_poly.pdbx_seq_one_letter_code
_entity_poly.pdbx_strand_id
1 'polypeptide(L)'
;MGAMTEEHDDALTYRGARFEGADFNGATFRDCDMRGVKVVDTWLVDANISGLIDNLVVNDVDVTAFVEAELDQRNPERAQVRRMQTADEYRATWDTLERLWFDTVERVQRLPEHTRHERVDDEWSFVET
;
A
#
# COMPACT_ATOMS: atom_id res chain seq x y z
N MET A 1 24.53 -22.29 27.65
CA MET A 1 24.71 -22.01 26.22
C MET A 1 23.33 -22.07 25.58
N GLY A 2 22.72 -20.91 25.38
CA GLY A 2 21.44 -20.81 24.69
C GLY A 2 21.62 -21.07 23.21
N ALA A 3 20.94 -22.10 22.67
CA ALA A 3 20.74 -22.21 21.24
C ALA A 3 19.93 -20.98 20.82
N MET A 4 20.53 -20.12 20.02
CA MET A 4 19.78 -19.14 19.23
C MET A 4 18.94 -19.95 18.25
N THR A 5 17.66 -20.08 18.52
CA THR A 5 16.70 -20.48 17.51
C THR A 5 16.74 -19.39 16.46
N GLU A 6 17.39 -19.68 15.32
CA GLU A 6 17.11 -18.96 14.08
C GLU A 6 15.60 -19.10 13.84
N GLU A 7 14.85 -18.03 14.08
CA GLU A 7 13.56 -17.87 13.46
C GLU A 7 13.83 -17.92 11.96
N HIS A 8 13.74 -19.10 11.38
CA HIS A 8 13.56 -19.24 9.95
C HIS A 8 12.21 -18.58 9.67
N ASP A 9 12.31 -17.39 9.10
CA ASP A 9 11.21 -16.79 8.37
C ASP A 9 10.89 -17.75 7.22
N ASP A 10 9.98 -18.68 7.47
CA ASP A 10 9.46 -19.66 6.48
C ASP A 10 8.58 -18.93 5.46
N ALA A 11 9.06 -17.81 4.93
CA ALA A 11 8.40 -17.13 3.84
C ALA A 11 8.28 -18.10 2.66
N LEU A 12 7.04 -18.47 2.35
CA LEU A 12 6.75 -19.31 1.20
C LEU A 12 7.33 -18.65 -0.06
N THR A 13 8.24 -19.33 -0.75
CA THR A 13 8.81 -18.80 -1.98
C THR A 13 8.26 -19.52 -3.20
N TYR A 14 7.73 -18.74 -4.15
CA TYR A 14 7.26 -19.20 -5.45
C TYR A 14 8.09 -18.61 -6.58
N ARG A 15 9.34 -18.22 -6.32
CA ARG A 15 10.25 -17.67 -7.33
C ARG A 15 10.37 -18.61 -8.52
N GLY A 16 10.11 -18.06 -9.71
CA GLY A 16 10.15 -18.81 -10.96
C GLY A 16 9.01 -19.81 -11.15
N ALA A 17 8.05 -19.87 -10.22
CA ALA A 17 6.89 -20.74 -10.38
C ALA A 17 6.02 -20.30 -11.56
N ARG A 18 5.39 -21.28 -12.21
CA ARG A 18 4.42 -21.07 -13.30
C ARG A 18 3.08 -21.63 -12.85
N PHE A 19 2.08 -20.76 -12.81
CA PHE A 19 0.70 -21.12 -12.57
C PHE A 19 -0.04 -21.09 -13.91
N GLU A 20 -0.59 -22.19 -14.34
CA GLU A 20 -1.30 -22.32 -15.60
C GLU A 20 -2.66 -23.00 -15.33
N GLY A 21 -3.73 -22.38 -15.79
CA GLY A 21 -5.09 -22.87 -15.55
C GLY A 21 -5.52 -22.83 -14.07
N ALA A 22 -4.80 -22.08 -13.22
CA ALA A 22 -5.14 -21.94 -11.80
C ALA A 22 -6.30 -20.95 -11.61
N ASP A 23 -7.15 -21.24 -10.63
CA ASP A 23 -8.23 -20.35 -10.20
C ASP A 23 -7.80 -19.61 -8.92
N PHE A 24 -7.61 -18.30 -9.03
CA PHE A 24 -7.30 -17.39 -7.93
C PHE A 24 -8.50 -16.49 -7.54
N ASN A 25 -9.71 -16.88 -7.88
CA ASN A 25 -10.89 -16.11 -7.55
C ASN A 25 -10.99 -15.91 -6.02
N GLY A 26 -11.07 -14.64 -5.59
CA GLY A 26 -11.13 -14.28 -4.18
C GLY A 26 -9.80 -14.37 -3.42
N ALA A 27 -8.68 -14.71 -4.09
CA ALA A 27 -7.38 -14.76 -3.43
C ALA A 27 -6.89 -13.35 -3.05
N THR A 28 -6.22 -13.24 -1.91
CA THR A 28 -5.53 -12.04 -1.45
C THR A 28 -4.04 -12.30 -1.40
N PHE A 29 -3.27 -11.41 -2.00
CA PHE A 29 -1.81 -11.37 -1.90
C PHE A 29 -1.46 -10.14 -1.05
N ARG A 30 -0.95 -10.37 0.17
CA ARG A 30 -0.57 -9.33 1.12
C ARG A 30 0.91 -9.47 1.45
N ASP A 31 1.61 -8.34 1.53
CA ASP A 31 3.03 -8.25 1.89
C ASP A 31 3.93 -9.15 1.02
N CYS A 32 3.55 -9.33 -0.25
CA CYS A 32 4.25 -10.17 -1.20
C CYS A 32 5.23 -9.35 -2.05
N ASP A 33 6.39 -9.94 -2.34
CA ASP A 33 7.30 -9.43 -3.36
C ASP A 33 6.89 -9.96 -4.73
N MET A 34 6.29 -9.13 -5.55
CA MET A 34 5.83 -9.47 -6.90
C MET A 34 6.69 -8.84 -8.00
N ARG A 35 7.93 -8.44 -7.70
CA ARG A 35 8.84 -7.89 -8.71
C ARG A 35 9.09 -8.88 -9.85
N GLY A 36 8.92 -8.43 -11.09
CA GLY A 36 9.13 -9.26 -12.29
C GLY A 36 8.04 -10.30 -12.55
N VAL A 37 6.94 -10.29 -11.80
CA VAL A 37 5.79 -11.15 -12.09
C VAL A 37 5.21 -10.80 -13.45
N LYS A 38 4.84 -11.84 -14.22
CA LYS A 38 4.10 -11.72 -15.47
C LYS A 38 2.73 -12.35 -15.32
N VAL A 39 1.70 -11.58 -15.61
CA VAL A 39 0.30 -12.01 -15.65
C VAL A 39 -0.15 -11.93 -17.10
N VAL A 40 -0.36 -13.06 -17.74
CA VAL A 40 -0.60 -13.16 -19.19
C VAL A 40 -1.87 -13.98 -19.43
N ASP A 41 -2.68 -13.55 -20.39
CA ASP A 41 -3.94 -14.24 -20.78
C ASP A 41 -4.84 -14.55 -19.57
N THR A 42 -4.91 -13.60 -18.62
CA THR A 42 -5.61 -13.76 -17.34
C THR A 42 -6.79 -12.79 -17.26
N TRP A 43 -7.87 -13.23 -16.67
CA TRP A 43 -9.02 -12.39 -16.40
C TRP A 43 -8.80 -11.62 -15.09
N LEU A 44 -8.58 -10.31 -15.19
CA LEU A 44 -8.42 -9.39 -14.06
C LEU A 44 -9.70 -8.54 -13.89
N VAL A 45 -10.83 -9.21 -13.77
CA VAL A 45 -12.13 -8.56 -13.53
C VAL A 45 -12.28 -8.32 -12.04
N ASP A 46 -12.68 -7.11 -11.66
CA ASP A 46 -12.82 -6.68 -10.27
C ASP A 46 -11.53 -6.86 -9.42
N ALA A 47 -10.37 -6.91 -10.08
CA ALA A 47 -9.08 -6.98 -9.41
C ALA A 47 -8.70 -5.63 -8.83
N ASN A 48 -8.17 -5.63 -7.61
CA ASN A 48 -7.64 -4.45 -6.92
C ASN A 48 -6.14 -4.64 -6.69
N ILE A 49 -5.34 -3.69 -7.16
CA ILE A 49 -3.89 -3.69 -6.98
C ILE A 49 -3.51 -2.41 -6.22
N SER A 50 -2.93 -2.56 -5.04
CA SER A 50 -2.42 -1.46 -4.25
C SER A 50 -1.03 -1.79 -3.71
N GLY A 51 -0.20 -0.77 -3.52
CA GLY A 51 1.17 -0.92 -3.04
C GLY A 51 2.14 0.01 -3.73
N LEU A 52 3.43 -0.25 -3.56
CA LEU A 52 4.48 0.45 -4.29
C LEU A 52 4.54 -0.10 -5.72
N ILE A 53 4.24 0.74 -6.70
CA ILE A 53 4.36 0.39 -8.11
C ILE A 53 5.53 1.12 -8.75
N ASP A 54 6.27 0.44 -9.61
CA ASP A 54 7.31 0.99 -10.45
C ASP A 54 7.36 0.17 -11.74
N ASN A 55 7.38 0.83 -12.89
CA ASN A 55 7.31 0.18 -14.21
C ASN A 55 6.15 -0.83 -14.33
N LEU A 56 4.98 -0.50 -13.79
CA LEU A 56 3.80 -1.33 -13.92
C LEU A 56 3.21 -1.19 -15.33
N VAL A 57 3.23 -2.31 -16.06
CA VAL A 57 2.71 -2.38 -17.42
C VAL A 57 1.40 -3.16 -17.45
N VAL A 58 0.35 -2.57 -18.02
CA VAL A 58 -0.96 -3.20 -18.22
C VAL A 58 -1.30 -3.14 -19.72
N ASN A 59 -1.46 -4.29 -20.35
CA ASN A 59 -1.73 -4.40 -21.79
C ASN A 59 -0.75 -3.54 -22.63
N ASP A 60 0.54 -3.71 -22.39
CA ASP A 60 1.65 -2.99 -23.05
C ASP A 60 1.70 -1.46 -22.78
N VAL A 61 0.92 -0.96 -21.83
CA VAL A 61 0.94 0.45 -21.41
C VAL A 61 1.55 0.57 -20.02
N ASP A 62 2.63 1.36 -19.88
CA ASP A 62 3.13 1.75 -18.57
C ASP A 62 2.16 2.73 -17.91
N VAL A 63 1.54 2.30 -16.82
CA VAL A 63 0.54 3.08 -16.10
C VAL A 63 1.10 3.79 -14.86
N THR A 64 2.38 3.61 -14.55
CA THR A 64 3.02 4.13 -13.34
C THR A 64 2.85 5.65 -13.23
N ALA A 65 3.23 6.39 -14.26
CA ALA A 65 3.16 7.85 -14.26
C ALA A 65 1.71 8.37 -14.17
N PHE A 66 0.76 7.67 -14.80
CA PHE A 66 -0.66 8.03 -14.73
C PHE A 66 -1.20 7.87 -13.31
N VAL A 67 -0.92 6.73 -12.66
CA VAL A 67 -1.35 6.45 -11.28
C VAL A 67 -0.74 7.46 -10.32
N GLU A 68 0.57 7.76 -10.46
CA GLU A 68 1.26 8.75 -9.62
C GLU A 68 0.64 10.15 -9.76
N ALA A 69 0.36 10.59 -10.98
CA ALA A 69 -0.26 11.90 -11.22
C ALA A 69 -1.67 11.99 -10.61
N GLU A 70 -2.47 10.94 -10.74
CA GLU A 70 -3.81 10.87 -10.17
C GLU A 70 -3.78 10.88 -8.64
N LEU A 71 -2.85 10.15 -8.03
CA LEU A 71 -2.65 10.13 -6.58
C LEU A 71 -2.20 11.51 -6.05
N ASP A 72 -1.35 12.21 -6.77
CA ASP A 72 -0.92 13.58 -6.41
C ASP A 72 -2.05 14.60 -6.52
N GLN A 73 -2.93 14.41 -7.49
CA GLN A 73 -4.12 15.26 -7.61
C GLN A 73 -5.08 15.04 -6.43
N ARG A 74 -5.28 13.81 -6.00
CA ARG A 74 -6.13 13.46 -4.85
C ARG A 74 -5.50 13.85 -3.52
N ASN A 75 -4.18 13.77 -3.41
CA ASN A 75 -3.41 14.00 -2.19
C ASN A 75 -2.21 14.93 -2.49
N PRO A 76 -2.44 16.25 -2.59
CA PRO A 76 -1.39 17.22 -2.98
C PRO A 76 -0.16 17.23 -2.05
N GLU A 77 -0.34 16.83 -0.79
CA GLU A 77 0.75 16.71 0.20
C GLU A 77 1.82 15.70 -0.22
N ARG A 78 1.48 14.68 -1.01
CA ARG A 78 2.46 13.73 -1.57
C ARG A 78 3.53 14.44 -2.41
N ALA A 79 3.09 15.38 -3.27
CA ALA A 79 4.01 16.18 -4.08
C ALA A 79 4.83 17.14 -3.22
N GLN A 80 4.25 17.70 -2.17
CA GLN A 80 4.95 18.56 -1.21
C GLN A 80 6.08 17.79 -0.51
N VAL A 81 5.78 16.59 0.01
CA VAL A 81 6.78 15.71 0.67
C VAL A 81 7.97 15.41 -0.26
N ARG A 82 7.72 15.11 -1.54
CA ARG A 82 8.79 14.78 -2.49
C ARG A 82 9.68 15.97 -2.86
N ARG A 83 9.22 17.19 -2.67
CA ARG A 83 9.94 18.42 -3.09
C ARG A 83 10.76 19.07 -1.98
N MET A 84 10.67 18.57 -0.74
CA MET A 84 11.40 19.14 0.39
C MET A 84 12.91 19.08 0.19
N GLN A 85 13.57 20.25 0.21
CA GLN A 85 15.02 20.39 0.09
C GLN A 85 15.59 21.34 1.14
N THR A 86 14.80 22.27 1.65
CA THR A 86 15.21 23.29 2.62
C THR A 86 14.55 23.07 3.97
N ALA A 87 15.16 23.61 5.04
CA ALA A 87 14.60 23.53 6.39
C ALA A 87 13.19 24.15 6.49
N ASP A 88 12.94 25.21 5.74
CA ASP A 88 11.64 25.87 5.74
C ASP A 88 10.57 25.05 5.03
N GLU A 89 10.93 24.36 3.94
CA GLU A 89 10.04 23.42 3.26
C GLU A 89 9.71 22.20 4.14
N TYR A 90 10.68 21.68 4.90
CA TYR A 90 10.43 20.64 5.89
C TYR A 90 9.44 21.09 6.96
N ARG A 91 9.60 22.31 7.52
CA ARG A 91 8.66 22.86 8.51
C ARG A 91 7.26 23.02 7.93
N ALA A 92 7.16 23.64 6.75
CA ALA A 92 5.87 23.86 6.09
C ALA A 92 5.15 22.53 5.75
N THR A 93 5.91 21.52 5.36
CA THR A 93 5.36 20.17 5.10
C THR A 93 4.90 19.51 6.40
N TRP A 94 5.69 19.64 7.47
CA TRP A 94 5.30 19.14 8.79
C TRP A 94 3.99 19.77 9.27
N ASP A 95 3.85 21.09 9.18
CA ASP A 95 2.63 21.80 9.54
C ASP A 95 1.42 21.29 8.73
N THR A 96 1.64 20.98 7.44
CA THR A 96 0.59 20.41 6.59
C THR A 96 0.18 19.02 7.06
N LEU A 97 1.14 18.16 7.33
CA LEU A 97 0.89 16.77 7.77
C LEU A 97 0.24 16.75 9.16
N GLU A 98 0.70 17.60 10.08
CA GLU A 98 0.12 17.74 11.42
C GLU A 98 -1.34 18.16 11.36
N ARG A 99 -1.68 19.15 10.55
CA ARG A 99 -3.05 19.57 10.33
C ARG A 99 -3.93 18.45 9.76
N LEU A 100 -3.45 17.73 8.74
CA LEU A 100 -4.17 16.60 8.14
C LEU A 100 -4.41 15.49 9.17
N TRP A 101 -3.42 15.26 10.03
CA TRP A 101 -3.55 14.30 11.12
C TRP A 101 -4.62 14.72 12.13
N PHE A 102 -4.59 15.97 12.59
CA PHE A 102 -5.61 16.49 13.50
C PHE A 102 -7.01 16.45 12.90
N ASP A 103 -7.18 16.85 11.64
CA ASP A 103 -8.45 16.74 10.93
C ASP A 103 -8.97 15.29 10.88
N THR A 104 -8.06 14.34 10.72
CA THR A 104 -8.39 12.91 10.73
C THR A 104 -8.81 12.45 12.12
N VAL A 105 -8.09 12.83 13.16
CA VAL A 105 -8.42 12.51 14.55
C VAL A 105 -9.79 13.07 14.92
N GLU A 106 -10.06 14.33 14.61
CA GLU A 106 -11.37 14.95 14.88
C GLU A 106 -12.51 14.21 14.16
N ARG A 107 -12.30 13.82 12.91
CA ARG A 107 -13.30 13.08 12.15
C ARG A 107 -13.58 11.72 12.78
N VAL A 108 -12.54 11.00 13.19
CA VAL A 108 -12.67 9.69 13.83
C VAL A 108 -13.33 9.79 15.20
N GLN A 109 -13.04 10.82 15.98
CA GLN A 109 -13.70 11.05 17.27
C GLN A 109 -15.22 11.19 17.17
N ARG A 110 -15.73 11.63 16.01
CA ARG A 110 -17.18 11.72 15.74
C ARG A 110 -17.82 10.38 15.36
N LEU A 111 -17.02 9.34 15.08
CA LEU A 111 -17.53 8.02 14.76
C LEU A 111 -17.94 7.27 16.04
N PRO A 112 -18.91 6.35 15.96
CA PRO A 112 -19.25 5.45 17.05
C PRO A 112 -18.02 4.69 17.55
N GLU A 113 -17.97 4.40 18.85
CA GLU A 113 -16.82 3.73 19.46
C GLU A 113 -16.49 2.39 18.78
N HIS A 114 -17.49 1.57 18.47
CA HIS A 114 -17.28 0.29 17.81
C HIS A 114 -16.59 0.42 16.45
N THR A 115 -16.91 1.49 15.67
CA THR A 115 -16.30 1.73 14.36
C THR A 115 -14.80 2.09 14.49
N ARG A 116 -14.41 2.74 15.58
CA ARG A 116 -13.00 3.08 15.84
C ARG A 116 -12.13 1.86 16.15
N HIS A 117 -12.75 0.77 16.61
CA HIS A 117 -12.10 -0.51 16.90
C HIS A 117 -12.26 -1.54 15.77
N GLU A 118 -12.98 -1.19 14.72
CA GLU A 118 -13.21 -2.10 13.59
C GLU A 118 -11.93 -2.24 12.77
N ARG A 119 -11.52 -3.48 12.52
CA ARG A 119 -10.44 -3.82 11.59
C ARG A 119 -11.03 -4.06 10.22
N VAL A 120 -10.44 -3.47 9.19
CA VAL A 120 -10.83 -3.62 7.80
C VAL A 120 -9.69 -4.28 7.04
N ASP A 121 -9.98 -5.33 6.30
CA ASP A 121 -9.00 -6.08 5.51
C ASP A 121 -7.77 -6.57 6.32
N ASP A 122 -7.99 -6.99 7.57
CA ASP A 122 -6.97 -7.40 8.54
C ASP A 122 -5.95 -6.30 8.92
N GLU A 123 -6.18 -5.05 8.52
CA GLU A 123 -5.40 -3.89 8.98
C GLU A 123 -5.75 -3.53 10.43
N TRP A 124 -4.85 -2.81 11.08
CA TRP A 124 -5.10 -2.30 12.41
C TRP A 124 -6.29 -1.34 12.42
N SER A 125 -7.07 -1.40 13.48
CA SER A 125 -8.12 -0.41 13.70
C SER A 125 -7.49 0.97 14.01
N PHE A 126 -8.28 2.03 13.89
CA PHE A 126 -7.79 3.38 14.21
C PHE A 126 -7.22 3.50 15.64
N VAL A 127 -7.80 2.78 16.61
CA VAL A 127 -7.35 2.82 18.01
C VAL A 127 -6.04 2.06 18.22
N GLU A 128 -5.72 1.12 17.35
CA GLU A 128 -4.48 0.33 17.42
C GLU A 128 -3.31 1.00 16.70
N THR A 129 -3.56 2.02 15.85
CA THR A 129 -2.55 2.78 15.12
C THR A 129 -1.94 3.86 15.98
#